data_5adc9aac173472c6522a8507f1ebcf4b
#
_entry.id   5adc9aac173472c6522a8507f1ebcf4b
#
_cell.length_a   1.000
_cell.length_b   1.000
_cell.length_c   1.000
_cell.angle_alpha   90.00
_cell.angle_beta   90.00
_cell.angle_gamma   90.00
#
_symmetry.space_group_name_H-M   'P 1'
#
loop_
_entity.id
_entity.type
_entity.pdbx_description
1 polymer ?
#
loop_
_entity_poly.entity_id
_entity_poly.type
_entity_poly.pdbx_seq_one_letter_code
_entity_poly.pdbx_strand_id
1 'polypeptide(L)'
;MGRVYATSDWHSCDFYKEVLNQLNEDDTLYFIGDAIDRGPAGIWTFNALWADKRVIMLKGNHEDMLAQYLTSEERLQGYVDVNGGDVTMQSMSGMMHEEKEWYIRTINKLPEEIVYHSPKGHNVILEHAGYSPFDMPHRSHDALWDRTHFSDEWNNGFSRDGLDPKTTYLVHGHTPVHYLKFIYGFKDKPTWTMADFREKEEFFNDDLEKMTIKPEIICYCGGHKFDIDMCTVITDRIALLDLDTFEEIYFDRENLKK
;
A
#
# COMPACT_ATOMS: atom_id res chain seq x y z
N MET A 1 -18.52 17.96 -6.61
CA MET A 1 -18.41 16.56 -6.19
C MET A 1 -16.92 16.32 -6.03
N GLY A 2 -16.48 15.94 -4.85
CA GLY A 2 -15.07 15.69 -4.58
C GLY A 2 -14.54 14.54 -5.43
N ARG A 3 -13.24 14.48 -5.59
CA ARG A 3 -12.53 13.37 -6.26
C ARG A 3 -12.29 12.24 -5.26
N VAL A 4 -12.14 11.04 -5.77
CA VAL A 4 -11.89 9.85 -4.96
C VAL A 4 -10.55 9.25 -5.38
N TYR A 5 -9.60 9.17 -4.44
CA TYR A 5 -8.24 8.74 -4.70
C TYR A 5 -7.88 7.48 -3.91
N ALA A 6 -6.91 6.74 -4.41
CA ALA A 6 -6.17 5.74 -3.65
C ALA A 6 -4.68 6.09 -3.58
N THR A 7 -4.04 5.72 -2.47
CA THR A 7 -2.59 5.80 -2.24
C THR A 7 -2.17 4.72 -1.25
N SER A 8 -0.87 4.42 -1.17
CA SER A 8 -0.35 3.37 -0.31
C SER A 8 1.13 3.61 0.04
N ASP A 9 1.63 2.85 1.03
CA ASP A 9 3.07 2.68 1.31
C ASP A 9 3.83 3.98 1.55
N TRP A 10 3.27 4.86 2.37
CA TRP A 10 3.95 6.12 2.73
C TRP A 10 5.08 5.92 3.74
N HIS A 11 5.05 4.80 4.48
CA HIS A 11 6.13 4.39 5.37
C HIS A 11 6.71 5.54 6.19
N SER A 12 5.88 6.20 6.97
CA SER A 12 6.31 7.29 7.87
C SER A 12 7.07 8.42 7.16
N CYS A 13 6.75 8.72 5.90
CA CYS A 13 7.34 9.87 5.21
C CYS A 13 7.04 11.18 5.96
N ASP A 14 7.97 12.12 5.98
CA ASP A 14 7.84 13.35 6.75
C ASP A 14 7.10 14.49 6.01
N PHE A 15 6.78 14.29 4.74
CA PHE A 15 6.03 15.25 3.91
C PHE A 15 4.55 14.87 3.70
N TYR A 16 4.01 13.96 4.52
CA TYR A 16 2.61 13.52 4.46
C TYR A 16 1.61 14.66 4.62
N LYS A 17 1.94 15.68 5.42
CA LYS A 17 1.06 16.85 5.66
C LYS A 17 0.87 17.67 4.40
N GLU A 18 1.94 17.86 3.65
CA GLU A 18 1.94 18.59 2.40
C GLU A 18 1.03 17.92 1.38
N VAL A 19 1.05 16.58 1.31
CA VAL A 19 0.16 15.81 0.43
C VAL A 19 -1.30 15.91 0.87
N LEU A 20 -1.58 15.73 2.17
CA LEU A 20 -2.94 15.87 2.70
C LEU A 20 -3.51 17.28 2.49
N ASN A 21 -2.67 18.31 2.52
CA ASN A 21 -3.08 19.69 2.26
C ASN A 21 -3.46 19.96 0.80
N GLN A 22 -3.12 19.08 -0.14
CA GLN A 22 -3.54 19.20 -1.55
C GLN A 22 -4.97 18.69 -1.78
N LEU A 23 -5.51 17.89 -0.86
CA LEU A 23 -6.89 17.40 -0.97
C LEU A 23 -7.89 18.52 -0.64
N ASN A 24 -8.96 18.60 -1.42
CA ASN A 24 -10.08 19.48 -1.13
C ASN A 24 -10.95 18.90 0.01
N GLU A 25 -11.83 19.71 0.58
CA GLU A 25 -12.71 19.30 1.69
C GLU A 25 -13.67 18.15 1.32
N ASP A 26 -14.09 18.10 0.06
CA ASP A 26 -15.02 17.10 -0.46
C ASP A 26 -14.33 15.86 -1.03
N ASP A 27 -12.99 15.84 -1.11
CA ASP A 27 -12.26 14.70 -1.65
C ASP A 27 -12.27 13.53 -0.65
N THR A 28 -12.14 12.31 -1.17
CA THR A 28 -11.96 11.09 -0.38
C THR A 28 -10.63 10.44 -0.77
N LEU A 29 -9.85 10.05 0.21
CA LEU A 29 -8.60 9.32 0.04
C LEU A 29 -8.71 7.94 0.68
N TYR A 30 -8.66 6.90 -0.12
CA TYR A 30 -8.43 5.54 0.36
C TYR A 30 -6.92 5.34 0.54
N PHE A 31 -6.52 5.14 1.79
CA PHE A 31 -5.14 4.81 2.14
C PHE A 31 -5.04 3.29 2.32
N ILE A 32 -4.40 2.59 1.41
CA ILE A 32 -4.44 1.13 1.34
C ILE A 32 -3.27 0.44 2.04
N GLY A 33 -2.90 0.94 3.22
CA GLY A 33 -1.95 0.31 4.13
C GLY A 33 -0.51 0.85 4.06
N ASP A 34 0.27 0.45 5.05
CA ASP A 34 1.67 0.79 5.25
C ASP A 34 1.94 2.28 5.44
N ALA A 35 1.23 2.85 6.43
CA ALA A 35 1.43 4.23 6.86
C ALA A 35 2.69 4.42 7.72
N ILE A 36 3.13 3.37 8.41
CA ILE A 36 4.16 3.38 9.46
C ILE A 36 5.48 2.74 9.00
N ASP A 37 6.48 2.83 9.87
CA ASP A 37 7.80 2.19 9.76
C ASP A 37 8.73 2.84 8.71
N ARG A 38 10.01 2.50 8.81
CA ARG A 38 11.10 2.89 7.89
C ARG A 38 11.42 4.38 7.84
N GLY A 39 10.42 5.25 7.68
CA GLY A 39 10.62 6.68 7.52
C GLY A 39 10.60 7.46 8.84
N PRO A 40 11.04 8.73 8.82
CA PRO A 40 11.34 9.50 10.03
C PRO A 40 10.11 9.94 10.85
N ALA A 41 8.91 9.90 10.28
CA ALA A 41 7.71 10.34 11.00
C ALA A 41 7.17 9.29 11.98
N GLY A 42 7.61 8.01 11.90
CA GLY A 42 7.14 6.96 12.80
C GLY A 42 5.61 6.85 12.82
N ILE A 43 5.02 6.80 14.00
CA ILE A 43 3.56 6.64 14.17
C ILE A 43 2.74 7.89 13.76
N TRP A 44 3.39 9.05 13.55
CA TRP A 44 2.67 10.31 13.32
C TRP A 44 1.95 10.35 11.97
N THR A 45 2.46 9.64 10.96
CA THR A 45 1.78 9.51 9.66
C THR A 45 0.44 8.77 9.84
N PHE A 46 0.44 7.65 10.57
CA PHE A 46 -0.79 6.94 10.91
C PHE A 46 -1.79 7.85 11.64
N ASN A 47 -1.33 8.58 12.64
CA ASN A 47 -2.18 9.47 13.43
C ASN A 47 -2.81 10.58 12.58
N ALA A 48 -2.05 11.15 11.65
CA ALA A 48 -2.56 12.19 10.76
C ALA A 48 -3.60 11.63 9.77
N LEU A 49 -3.34 10.48 9.18
CA LEU A 49 -4.28 9.80 8.30
C LEU A 49 -5.57 9.41 9.04
N TRP A 50 -5.44 8.85 10.24
CA TRP A 50 -6.59 8.47 11.07
C TRP A 50 -7.45 9.67 11.51
N ALA A 51 -6.83 10.82 11.77
CA ALA A 51 -7.53 12.02 12.20
C ALA A 51 -8.21 12.79 11.06
N ASP A 52 -7.81 12.57 9.82
CA ASP A 52 -8.36 13.28 8.67
C ASP A 52 -9.67 12.64 8.20
N LYS A 53 -10.76 13.40 8.32
CA LYS A 53 -12.11 12.92 7.95
C LYS A 53 -12.27 12.52 6.47
N ARG A 54 -11.35 12.95 5.61
CA ARG A 54 -11.34 12.63 4.18
C ARG A 54 -10.68 11.27 3.91
N VAL A 55 -9.98 10.70 4.89
CA VAL A 55 -9.19 9.47 4.73
C VAL A 55 -9.96 8.27 5.24
N ILE A 56 -9.97 7.23 4.44
CA ILE A 56 -10.45 5.88 4.79
C ILE A 56 -9.25 4.96 4.70
N MET A 57 -8.83 4.42 5.86
CA MET A 57 -7.65 3.58 5.95
C MET A 57 -8.00 2.09 5.82
N LEU A 58 -7.19 1.36 5.07
CA LEU A 58 -7.10 -0.09 5.08
C LEU A 58 -5.85 -0.52 5.87
N LYS A 59 -5.83 -1.77 6.28
CA LYS A 59 -4.70 -2.38 6.96
C LYS A 59 -3.62 -2.78 5.95
N GLY A 60 -2.36 -2.42 6.23
CA GLY A 60 -1.20 -2.99 5.58
C GLY A 60 -0.52 -4.04 6.47
N ASN A 61 0.47 -4.74 5.94
CA ASN A 61 1.21 -5.72 6.72
C ASN A 61 2.06 -5.07 7.82
N HIS A 62 2.49 -3.82 7.66
CA HIS A 62 3.22 -3.09 8.69
C HIS A 62 2.32 -2.73 9.87
N GLU A 63 1.09 -2.29 9.65
CA GLU A 63 0.11 -2.11 10.72
C GLU A 63 -0.18 -3.43 11.44
N ASP A 64 -0.35 -4.53 10.70
CA ASP A 64 -0.60 -5.85 11.29
C ASP A 64 0.57 -6.32 12.15
N MET A 65 1.81 -6.17 11.66
CA MET A 65 3.02 -6.46 12.43
C MET A 65 3.11 -5.64 13.71
N LEU A 66 2.80 -4.33 13.67
CA LEU A 66 2.79 -3.48 14.86
C LEU A 66 1.78 -3.99 15.89
N ALA A 67 0.54 -4.29 15.47
CA ALA A 67 -0.50 -4.79 16.37
C ALA A 67 -0.09 -6.12 17.01
N GLN A 68 0.51 -7.02 16.25
CA GLN A 68 1.04 -8.29 16.76
C GLN A 68 2.20 -8.08 17.73
N TYR A 69 3.14 -7.19 17.41
CA TYR A 69 4.29 -6.87 18.28
C TYR A 69 3.84 -6.29 19.61
N LEU A 70 2.91 -5.32 19.59
CA LEU A 70 2.37 -4.71 20.81
C LEU A 70 1.59 -5.71 21.69
N THR A 71 1.05 -6.78 21.09
CA THR A 71 0.31 -7.83 21.81
C THR A 71 1.24 -8.90 22.39
N SER A 72 2.37 -9.20 21.72
CA SER A 72 3.27 -10.28 22.11
C SER A 72 4.69 -10.00 21.62
N GLU A 73 5.49 -9.32 22.44
CA GLU A 73 6.87 -8.90 22.12
C GLU A 73 7.80 -10.04 21.66
N GLU A 74 7.55 -11.28 22.09
CA GLU A 74 8.41 -12.43 21.79
C GLU A 74 8.30 -12.93 20.33
N ARG A 75 7.27 -12.59 19.59
CA ARG A 75 6.99 -13.21 18.28
C ARG A 75 7.52 -12.47 17.07
N LEU A 76 7.91 -11.20 17.19
CA LEU A 76 8.20 -10.35 16.04
C LEU A 76 9.50 -9.54 16.18
N GLN A 77 10.56 -10.15 16.66
CA GLN A 77 11.88 -9.49 16.67
C GLN A 77 12.24 -8.99 15.24
N GLY A 78 11.88 -9.73 14.21
CA GLY A 78 12.05 -9.33 12.82
C GLY A 78 11.26 -8.05 12.41
N TYR A 79 10.21 -7.67 13.14
CA TYR A 79 9.50 -6.43 12.90
C TYR A 79 10.39 -5.21 13.13
N VAL A 80 11.09 -5.18 14.27
CA VAL A 80 11.98 -4.08 14.63
C VAL A 80 13.28 -4.15 13.83
N ASP A 81 13.92 -5.33 13.77
CA ASP A 81 15.29 -5.48 13.29
C ASP A 81 15.40 -5.55 11.76
N VAL A 82 14.33 -5.96 11.06
CA VAL A 82 14.35 -6.23 9.61
C VAL A 82 13.36 -5.36 8.85
N ASN A 83 12.16 -5.13 9.42
CA ASN A 83 11.08 -4.43 8.71
C ASN A 83 11.03 -2.92 8.96
N GLY A 84 11.97 -2.37 9.75
CA GLY A 84 12.05 -0.93 10.02
C GLY A 84 11.03 -0.42 11.03
N GLY A 85 10.52 -1.32 11.90
CA GLY A 85 9.59 -0.96 12.98
C GLY A 85 10.25 -0.20 14.14
N ASP A 86 11.58 -0.12 14.17
CA ASP A 86 12.35 0.59 15.20
C ASP A 86 11.96 2.08 15.29
N VAL A 87 11.78 2.76 14.16
CA VAL A 87 11.37 4.19 14.14
C VAL A 87 9.96 4.38 14.68
N THR A 88 9.04 3.48 14.38
CA THR A 88 7.69 3.50 14.94
C THR A 88 7.75 3.27 16.45
N MET A 89 8.46 2.25 16.91
CA MET A 89 8.62 1.95 18.33
C MET A 89 9.32 3.08 19.08
N GLN A 90 10.31 3.74 18.48
CA GLN A 90 10.94 4.91 19.06
C GLN A 90 9.94 6.06 19.23
N SER A 91 9.10 6.33 18.24
CA SER A 91 8.06 7.37 18.31
C SER A 91 6.96 7.06 19.32
N MET A 92 6.76 5.79 19.64
CA MET A 92 5.82 5.30 20.67
C MET A 92 6.48 5.15 22.06
N SER A 93 7.77 5.52 22.20
CA SER A 93 8.46 5.45 23.47
C SER A 93 7.83 6.41 24.47
N GLY A 94 7.53 5.92 25.68
CA GLY A 94 6.85 6.69 26.71
C GLY A 94 5.31 6.68 26.65
N MET A 95 4.72 6.07 25.63
CA MET A 95 3.27 5.84 25.60
C MET A 95 2.85 4.87 26.72
N MET A 96 1.73 5.21 27.38
CA MET A 96 1.12 4.34 28.37
C MET A 96 0.51 3.09 27.75
N HIS A 97 0.24 2.09 28.57
CA HIS A 97 -0.36 0.84 28.10
C HIS A 97 -1.70 1.07 27.38
N GLU A 98 -2.54 1.95 27.92
CA GLU A 98 -3.84 2.28 27.35
C GLU A 98 -3.74 2.91 25.95
N GLU A 99 -2.70 3.69 25.70
CA GLU A 99 -2.44 4.30 24.40
C GLU A 99 -2.05 3.21 23.40
N LYS A 100 -1.14 2.29 23.78
CA LYS A 100 -0.75 1.14 22.94
C LYS A 100 -1.94 0.23 22.63
N GLU A 101 -2.79 -0.04 23.63
CA GLU A 101 -4.04 -0.79 23.48
C GLU A 101 -5.00 -0.11 22.49
N TRP A 102 -5.00 1.22 22.43
CA TRP A 102 -5.81 1.94 21.44
C TRP A 102 -5.33 1.63 20.01
N TYR A 103 -4.03 1.62 19.75
CA TYR A 103 -3.49 1.25 18.44
C TYR A 103 -3.84 -0.19 18.07
N ILE A 104 -3.65 -1.15 18.98
CA ILE A 104 -4.02 -2.55 18.75
C ILE A 104 -5.49 -2.65 18.32
N ARG A 105 -6.39 -2.03 19.08
CA ARG A 105 -7.82 -2.07 18.78
C ARG A 105 -8.19 -1.36 17.49
N THR A 106 -7.51 -0.26 17.18
CA THR A 106 -7.76 0.53 15.98
C THR A 106 -7.29 -0.21 14.74
N ILE A 107 -6.06 -0.70 14.75
CA ILE A 107 -5.48 -1.46 13.63
C ILE A 107 -6.29 -2.73 13.36
N ASN A 108 -6.67 -3.48 14.40
CA ASN A 108 -7.45 -4.70 14.23
C ASN A 108 -8.86 -4.48 13.66
N LYS A 109 -9.34 -3.26 13.63
CA LYS A 109 -10.63 -2.88 13.03
C LYS A 109 -10.50 -2.34 11.60
N LEU A 110 -9.29 -2.04 11.15
CA LEU A 110 -9.09 -1.60 9.78
C LEU A 110 -9.54 -2.72 8.82
N PRO A 111 -10.28 -2.39 7.77
CA PRO A 111 -10.64 -3.34 6.74
C PRO A 111 -9.37 -3.77 5.98
N GLU A 112 -9.35 -5.01 5.50
CA GLU A 112 -8.30 -5.55 4.64
C GLU A 112 -8.65 -5.39 3.16
N GLU A 113 -9.95 -5.23 2.88
CA GLU A 113 -10.48 -5.00 1.55
C GLU A 113 -11.60 -3.97 1.58
N ILE A 114 -11.67 -3.15 0.55
CA ILE A 114 -12.83 -2.30 0.24
C ILE A 114 -13.14 -2.41 -1.24
N VAL A 115 -14.42 -2.50 -1.59
CA VAL A 115 -14.86 -2.37 -2.98
C VAL A 115 -15.48 -0.98 -3.16
N TYR A 116 -14.81 -0.15 -3.94
CA TYR A 116 -15.33 1.15 -4.35
C TYR A 116 -16.18 1.01 -5.61
N HIS A 117 -17.40 1.55 -5.57
CA HIS A 117 -18.31 1.60 -6.71
C HIS A 117 -18.29 2.98 -7.33
N SER A 118 -17.64 3.11 -8.48
CA SER A 118 -17.52 4.38 -9.18
C SER A 118 -18.88 4.81 -9.79
N PRO A 119 -19.26 6.08 -9.68
CA PRO A 119 -20.43 6.61 -10.37
C PRO A 119 -20.29 6.53 -11.90
N LYS A 120 -19.11 6.22 -12.43
CA LYS A 120 -18.86 5.98 -13.86
C LYS A 120 -19.16 4.55 -14.29
N GLY A 121 -19.62 3.69 -13.38
CA GLY A 121 -20.12 2.35 -13.68
C GLY A 121 -19.07 1.24 -13.66
N HIS A 122 -17.94 1.46 -13.00
CA HIS A 122 -16.95 0.42 -12.73
C HIS A 122 -16.74 0.23 -11.23
N ASN A 123 -16.10 -0.87 -10.88
CA ASN A 123 -15.77 -1.21 -9.51
C ASN A 123 -14.25 -1.24 -9.34
N VAL A 124 -13.77 -0.83 -8.16
CA VAL A 124 -12.36 -0.92 -7.81
C VAL A 124 -12.22 -1.66 -6.48
N ILE A 125 -11.57 -2.79 -6.52
CA ILE A 125 -11.17 -3.53 -5.32
C ILE A 125 -9.89 -2.89 -4.80
N LEU A 126 -9.87 -2.53 -3.54
CA LEU A 126 -8.74 -1.94 -2.84
C LEU A 126 -8.25 -2.95 -1.81
N GLU A 127 -7.01 -3.41 -1.95
CA GLU A 127 -6.33 -4.31 -1.01
C GLU A 127 -4.85 -3.91 -0.91
N HIS A 128 -4.23 -4.17 0.24
CA HIS A 128 -2.85 -3.75 0.44
C HIS A 128 -1.88 -4.49 -0.48
N ALA A 129 -1.80 -5.80 -0.40
CA ALA A 129 -0.89 -6.59 -1.23
C ALA A 129 -1.50 -7.03 -2.56
N GLY A 130 -2.83 -6.96 -2.67
CA GLY A 130 -3.57 -7.51 -3.78
C GLY A 130 -3.75 -9.03 -3.67
N TYR A 131 -4.48 -9.61 -4.61
CA TYR A 131 -4.72 -11.05 -4.66
C TYR A 131 -4.94 -11.54 -6.09
N SER A 132 -4.85 -12.86 -6.25
CA SER A 132 -5.29 -13.50 -7.48
C SER A 132 -6.82 -13.51 -7.57
N PRO A 133 -7.42 -13.05 -8.67
CA PRO A 133 -8.86 -13.07 -8.85
C PRO A 133 -9.42 -14.49 -9.05
N PHE A 134 -8.55 -15.53 -9.04
CA PHE A 134 -8.89 -16.79 -9.64
C PHE A 134 -9.37 -17.85 -8.68
N ASP A 135 -9.36 -17.85 -7.44
CA ASP A 135 -9.81 -19.10 -6.94
C ASP A 135 -9.72 -19.46 -5.53
N MET A 136 -9.20 -18.70 -4.70
CA MET A 136 -9.10 -19.15 -3.31
C MET A 136 -10.00 -18.30 -2.43
N PRO A 137 -10.60 -18.90 -1.43
CA PRO A 137 -11.25 -18.10 -0.41
C PRO A 137 -10.22 -17.08 0.08
N HIS A 138 -10.57 -15.83 -0.05
CA HIS A 138 -9.76 -14.69 0.39
C HIS A 138 -9.24 -14.95 1.81
N ARG A 139 -7.94 -14.92 1.98
CA ARG A 139 -7.30 -15.08 3.28
C ARG A 139 -6.71 -13.74 3.67
N SER A 140 -6.94 -13.33 4.90
CA SER A 140 -6.35 -12.13 5.48
C SER A 140 -4.83 -12.02 5.25
N HIS A 141 -4.12 -13.14 5.39
CA HIS A 141 -2.69 -13.19 5.10
C HIS A 141 -2.37 -12.82 3.63
N ASP A 142 -3.16 -13.28 2.68
CA ASP A 142 -2.89 -13.06 1.25
C ASP A 142 -3.13 -11.59 0.90
N ALA A 143 -4.18 -10.96 1.41
CA ALA A 143 -4.45 -9.53 1.23
C ALA A 143 -3.35 -8.61 1.74
N LEU A 144 -2.56 -9.06 2.72
CA LEU A 144 -1.51 -8.27 3.35
C LEU A 144 -0.09 -8.61 2.86
N TRP A 145 0.12 -9.82 2.26
CA TRP A 145 1.47 -10.31 2.00
C TRP A 145 1.67 -10.94 0.62
N ASP A 146 0.61 -11.13 -0.19
CA ASP A 146 0.76 -11.83 -1.45
C ASP A 146 1.64 -11.05 -2.44
N ARG A 147 2.55 -11.77 -3.07
CA ARG A 147 3.41 -11.28 -4.15
C ARG A 147 3.42 -12.24 -5.34
N THR A 148 2.41 -13.09 -5.45
CA THR A 148 2.34 -14.11 -6.50
C THR A 148 1.35 -13.79 -7.61
N HIS A 149 0.39 -12.89 -7.36
CA HIS A 149 -0.70 -12.55 -8.26
C HIS A 149 -0.30 -11.75 -9.51
N PHE A 150 0.96 -11.35 -9.65
CA PHE A 150 1.42 -10.52 -10.79
C PHE A 150 1.36 -11.22 -12.13
N SER A 151 1.50 -12.57 -12.14
CA SER A 151 1.42 -13.38 -13.34
C SER A 151 -0.01 -13.76 -13.74
N ASP A 152 -0.99 -13.50 -12.87
CA ASP A 152 -2.36 -13.94 -13.08
C ASP A 152 -3.06 -13.13 -14.16
N GLU A 153 -3.79 -13.85 -15.01
CA GLU A 153 -4.62 -13.18 -16.01
C GLU A 153 -5.94 -12.71 -15.41
N TRP A 154 -6.30 -11.49 -15.70
CA TRP A 154 -7.65 -10.99 -15.45
C TRP A 154 -8.57 -11.50 -16.54
N ASN A 155 -9.36 -12.51 -16.28
CA ASN A 155 -10.18 -13.17 -17.29
C ASN A 155 -11.63 -13.43 -16.80
N ASN A 156 -12.40 -14.11 -17.63
CA ASN A 156 -13.79 -14.48 -17.35
C ASN A 156 -13.98 -15.46 -16.16
N GLY A 157 -12.90 -15.97 -15.57
CA GLY A 157 -12.93 -16.77 -14.35
C GLY A 157 -12.89 -15.94 -13.07
N PHE A 158 -12.85 -14.62 -13.16
CA PHE A 158 -12.97 -13.74 -12.00
C PHE A 158 -14.29 -14.02 -11.27
N SER A 159 -14.20 -14.41 -10.03
CA SER A 159 -15.34 -14.79 -9.20
C SER A 159 -15.38 -13.90 -7.97
N ARG A 160 -16.00 -12.75 -8.11
CA ARG A 160 -16.43 -11.93 -6.98
C ARG A 160 -17.94 -11.77 -7.09
N ASP A 161 -18.66 -12.10 -6.04
CA ASP A 161 -20.12 -12.07 -6.00
C ASP A 161 -20.66 -10.70 -6.45
N GLY A 162 -21.32 -10.70 -7.60
CA GLY A 162 -21.99 -9.52 -8.14
C GLY A 162 -21.08 -8.53 -8.90
N LEU A 163 -19.77 -8.79 -9.06
CA LEU A 163 -18.87 -7.92 -9.83
C LEU A 163 -18.64 -8.49 -11.24
N ASP A 164 -18.81 -7.62 -12.24
CA ASP A 164 -18.46 -7.94 -13.64
C ASP A 164 -16.95 -7.77 -13.86
N PRO A 165 -16.21 -8.83 -14.25
CA PRO A 165 -14.77 -8.75 -14.47
C PRO A 165 -14.37 -7.72 -15.53
N LYS A 166 -15.25 -7.37 -16.46
CA LYS A 166 -14.98 -6.39 -17.52
C LYS A 166 -14.94 -4.96 -17.03
N THR A 167 -15.60 -4.69 -15.91
CA THR A 167 -15.71 -3.36 -15.31
C THR A 167 -15.19 -3.30 -13.89
N THR A 168 -14.42 -4.32 -13.48
CA THR A 168 -13.80 -4.38 -12.16
C THR A 168 -12.28 -4.28 -12.30
N TYR A 169 -11.68 -3.56 -11.38
CA TYR A 169 -10.25 -3.29 -11.30
C TYR A 169 -9.73 -3.62 -9.90
N LEU A 170 -8.43 -3.88 -9.78
CA LEU A 170 -7.72 -4.05 -8.51
C LEU A 170 -6.68 -2.93 -8.38
N VAL A 171 -6.66 -2.27 -7.23
CA VAL A 171 -5.62 -1.31 -6.86
C VAL A 171 -4.94 -1.80 -5.59
N HIS A 172 -3.63 -1.89 -5.61
CA HIS A 172 -2.82 -2.40 -4.50
C HIS A 172 -1.47 -1.67 -4.38
N GLY A 173 -0.77 -1.91 -3.28
CA GLY A 173 0.60 -1.47 -3.01
C GLY A 173 1.50 -2.63 -2.64
N HIS A 174 2.20 -2.53 -1.49
CA HIS A 174 3.02 -3.58 -0.87
C HIS A 174 4.28 -3.98 -1.64
N THR A 175 4.22 -4.08 -2.93
CA THR A 175 5.36 -4.46 -3.78
C THR A 175 5.79 -3.25 -4.57
N PRO A 176 6.94 -2.62 -4.24
CA PRO A 176 7.36 -1.41 -4.91
C PRO A 176 7.37 -1.54 -6.44
N VAL A 177 6.79 -0.57 -7.14
CA VAL A 177 6.72 -0.55 -8.61
C VAL A 177 8.09 -0.70 -9.29
N HIS A 178 9.17 -0.32 -8.61
CA HIS A 178 10.53 -0.56 -9.09
C HIS A 178 10.84 -2.04 -9.25
N TYR A 179 10.42 -2.86 -8.28
CA TYR A 179 10.57 -4.32 -8.37
C TYR A 179 9.89 -4.84 -9.62
N LEU A 180 8.67 -4.40 -9.88
CA LEU A 180 7.92 -4.84 -11.04
C LEU A 180 8.61 -4.41 -12.35
N LYS A 181 9.06 -3.16 -12.45
CA LYS A 181 9.77 -2.67 -13.65
C LYS A 181 11.09 -3.38 -13.88
N PHE A 182 11.86 -3.61 -12.85
CA PHE A 182 13.21 -4.14 -12.96
C PHE A 182 13.25 -5.66 -13.07
N ILE A 183 12.46 -6.36 -12.25
CA ILE A 183 12.44 -7.82 -12.22
C ILE A 183 11.69 -8.38 -13.42
N TYR A 184 10.56 -7.75 -13.76
CA TYR A 184 9.64 -8.29 -14.74
C TYR A 184 9.82 -7.68 -16.13
N GLY A 185 10.65 -6.64 -16.29
CA GLY A 185 10.94 -6.00 -17.57
C GLY A 185 9.70 -5.45 -18.28
N PHE A 186 8.60 -5.42 -17.65
CA PHE A 186 7.22 -5.06 -18.02
C PHE A 186 6.89 -5.11 -19.53
N LYS A 187 7.42 -6.09 -20.24
CA LYS A 187 7.07 -6.33 -21.64
C LYS A 187 6.36 -7.65 -21.85
N ASP A 188 6.58 -8.62 -20.96
CA ASP A 188 5.99 -9.95 -21.09
C ASP A 188 5.68 -10.54 -19.71
N LYS A 189 4.62 -11.34 -19.63
CA LYS A 189 4.11 -11.99 -18.42
C LYS A 189 5.22 -12.70 -17.64
N PRO A 190 5.42 -12.36 -16.38
CA PRO A 190 6.37 -13.09 -15.57
C PRO A 190 5.80 -14.45 -15.14
N THR A 191 6.62 -15.47 -15.25
CA THR A 191 6.41 -16.78 -14.62
C THR A 191 7.33 -16.88 -13.40
N TRP A 192 6.95 -16.30 -12.28
CA TRP A 192 7.81 -16.24 -11.11
C TRP A 192 7.32 -17.15 -9.99
N THR A 193 8.29 -17.75 -9.30
CA THR A 193 8.04 -18.48 -8.07
C THR A 193 8.49 -17.67 -6.86
N MET A 194 7.97 -17.99 -5.69
CA MET A 194 8.42 -17.37 -4.42
C MET A 194 9.93 -17.55 -4.16
N ALA A 195 10.55 -18.58 -4.74
CA ALA A 195 11.99 -18.79 -4.64
C ALA A 195 12.76 -17.73 -5.45
N ASP A 196 12.29 -17.45 -6.66
CA ASP A 196 12.90 -16.42 -7.53
C ASP A 196 12.83 -15.04 -6.90
N PHE A 197 11.74 -14.77 -6.18
CA PHE A 197 11.55 -13.51 -5.48
C PHE A 197 12.55 -13.32 -4.33
N ARG A 198 12.72 -14.33 -3.47
CA ARG A 198 13.65 -14.27 -2.33
C ARG A 198 15.11 -14.12 -2.74
N GLU A 199 15.52 -14.81 -3.80
CA GLU A 199 16.89 -14.75 -4.32
C GLU A 199 17.22 -13.36 -4.90
N LYS A 200 16.20 -12.60 -5.32
CA LYS A 200 16.36 -11.26 -5.89
C LYS A 200 16.17 -10.14 -4.88
N GLU A 201 15.45 -10.37 -3.80
CA GLU A 201 15.27 -9.39 -2.74
C GLU A 201 16.62 -9.00 -2.07
N GLU A 202 17.54 -9.95 -1.91
CA GLU A 202 18.90 -9.67 -1.44
C GLU A 202 19.71 -8.81 -2.43
N PHE A 203 19.45 -8.93 -3.72
CA PHE A 203 20.13 -8.18 -4.77
C PHE A 203 19.64 -6.72 -4.86
N PHE A 204 18.40 -6.45 -4.46
CA PHE A 204 17.71 -5.17 -4.67
C PHE A 204 18.04 -4.08 -3.68
N ASN A 205 18.31 -4.43 -2.42
CA ASN A 205 18.56 -3.43 -1.40
C ASN A 205 19.76 -2.52 -1.72
N ASP A 206 20.76 -3.04 -2.45
CA ASP A 206 21.93 -2.26 -2.85
C ASP A 206 21.71 -1.42 -4.13
N ASP A 207 20.76 -1.79 -4.99
CA ASP A 207 20.52 -1.13 -6.28
C ASP A 207 19.38 -0.11 -6.25
N LEU A 208 18.41 -0.25 -5.36
CA LEU A 208 17.33 0.76 -5.19
C LEU A 208 17.88 2.12 -4.78
N GLU A 209 18.90 2.16 -3.94
CA GLU A 209 19.58 3.42 -3.55
C GLU A 209 20.26 4.14 -4.74
N LYS A 210 20.52 3.42 -5.83
CA LYS A 210 21.19 3.93 -7.02
C LYS A 210 20.24 4.32 -8.16
N MET A 211 18.93 4.06 -8.01
CA MET A 211 17.96 4.33 -9.07
C MET A 211 17.61 5.82 -9.12
N THR A 212 18.01 6.47 -10.19
CA THR A 212 17.67 7.87 -10.51
C THR A 212 16.31 8.03 -11.20
N ILE A 213 15.58 6.94 -11.41
CA ILE A 213 14.31 6.95 -12.15
C ILE A 213 13.16 7.17 -11.17
N LYS A 214 12.36 8.20 -11.39
CA LYS A 214 11.14 8.44 -10.63
C LYS A 214 10.14 7.31 -10.92
N PRO A 215 9.59 6.65 -9.90
CA PRO A 215 8.58 5.61 -10.10
C PRO A 215 7.28 6.20 -10.62
N GLU A 216 6.55 5.39 -11.35
CA GLU A 216 5.21 5.69 -11.83
C GLU A 216 4.30 4.50 -11.53
N ILE A 217 3.02 4.75 -11.35
CA ILE A 217 2.01 3.71 -11.19
C ILE A 217 2.12 2.71 -12.35
N ILE A 218 2.01 1.44 -12.02
CA ILE A 218 2.04 0.39 -13.03
C ILE A 218 0.63 -0.17 -13.22
N CYS A 219 0.12 -0.02 -14.44
CA CYS A 219 -1.10 -0.68 -14.88
C CYS A 219 -0.74 -1.93 -15.67
N TYR A 220 -1.27 -3.08 -15.27
CA TYR A 220 -0.93 -4.38 -15.85
C TYR A 220 -2.15 -5.31 -15.93
N CYS A 221 -1.98 -6.57 -16.30
CA CYS A 221 -3.07 -7.54 -16.43
C CYS A 221 -4.18 -7.07 -17.36
N GLY A 222 -3.81 -6.60 -18.57
CA GLY A 222 -4.77 -6.09 -19.55
C GLY A 222 -5.47 -4.79 -19.15
N GLY A 223 -4.88 -4.03 -18.21
CA GLY A 223 -5.42 -2.76 -17.73
C GLY A 223 -6.33 -2.87 -16.51
N HIS A 224 -6.37 -4.03 -15.84
CA HIS A 224 -7.26 -4.27 -14.71
C HIS A 224 -6.60 -4.20 -13.33
N LYS A 225 -5.27 -4.23 -13.26
CA LYS A 225 -4.53 -4.13 -12.00
C LYS A 225 -3.62 -2.91 -11.98
N PHE A 226 -3.59 -2.20 -10.86
CA PHE A 226 -2.75 -1.03 -10.63
C PHE A 226 -1.92 -1.25 -9.37
N ASP A 227 -0.60 -1.18 -9.53
CA ASP A 227 0.33 -1.11 -8.41
C ASP A 227 0.72 0.35 -8.17
N ILE A 228 0.48 0.83 -6.95
CA ILE A 228 0.67 2.23 -6.57
C ILE A 228 1.73 2.43 -5.47
N ASP A 229 2.54 1.41 -5.14
CA ASP A 229 3.64 1.53 -4.19
C ASP A 229 4.85 2.24 -4.83
N MET A 230 5.01 3.50 -4.50
CA MET A 230 6.11 4.33 -5.03
C MET A 230 7.46 4.09 -4.33
N CYS A 231 7.55 3.20 -3.33
CA CYS A 231 8.72 3.06 -2.48
C CYS A 231 9.12 4.41 -1.83
N THR A 232 8.16 5.09 -1.24
CA THR A 232 8.22 6.49 -0.81
C THR A 232 9.46 6.84 0.03
N VAL A 233 9.91 5.92 0.90
CA VAL A 233 11.09 6.12 1.76
C VAL A 233 12.38 6.34 0.97
N ILE A 234 12.49 5.72 -0.20
CA ILE A 234 13.70 5.80 -1.05
C ILE A 234 13.54 6.87 -2.12
N THR A 235 12.34 6.98 -2.68
CA THR A 235 12.10 7.81 -3.88
C THR A 235 11.67 9.24 -3.56
N ASP A 236 11.31 9.52 -2.30
CA ASP A 236 10.69 10.78 -1.88
C ASP A 236 9.47 11.15 -2.74
N ARG A 237 8.72 10.12 -3.21
CA ARG A 237 7.57 10.29 -4.10
C ARG A 237 6.34 9.56 -3.56
N ILE A 238 5.19 10.24 -3.64
CA ILE A 238 3.87 9.69 -3.38
C ILE A 238 3.04 9.79 -4.66
N ALA A 239 2.22 8.78 -4.94
CA ALA A 239 1.23 8.82 -5.99
C ALA A 239 -0.19 8.77 -5.42
N LEU A 240 -1.11 9.51 -6.05
CA LEU A 240 -2.54 9.33 -5.90
C LEU A 240 -3.11 8.85 -7.24
N LEU A 241 -3.93 7.82 -7.20
CA LEU A 241 -4.70 7.33 -8.34
C LEU A 241 -6.16 7.76 -8.17
N ASP A 242 -6.69 8.55 -9.08
CA ASP A 242 -8.12 8.89 -9.11
C ASP A 242 -8.94 7.65 -9.52
N LEU A 243 -9.81 7.18 -8.63
CA LEU A 243 -10.54 5.93 -8.83
C LEU A 243 -11.69 6.02 -9.83
N ASP A 244 -12.08 7.22 -10.23
CA ASP A 244 -13.13 7.43 -11.23
C ASP A 244 -12.58 7.57 -12.65
N THR A 245 -11.34 8.06 -12.78
CA THR A 245 -10.76 8.40 -14.07
C THR A 245 -9.47 7.66 -14.39
N PHE A 246 -8.86 7.06 -13.36
CA PHE A 246 -7.51 6.48 -13.38
C PHE A 246 -6.43 7.52 -13.75
N GLU A 247 -6.70 8.80 -13.50
CA GLU A 247 -5.69 9.85 -13.59
C GLU A 247 -4.69 9.70 -12.45
N GLU A 248 -3.41 9.79 -12.80
CA GLU A 248 -2.29 9.66 -11.87
C GLU A 248 -1.81 11.05 -11.44
N ILE A 249 -1.61 11.26 -10.15
CA ILE A 249 -1.09 12.50 -9.58
C ILE A 249 0.13 12.16 -8.73
N TYR A 250 1.24 12.87 -8.94
CA TYR A 250 2.49 12.60 -8.25
C TYR A 250 2.93 13.79 -7.42
N PHE A 251 3.38 13.50 -6.21
CA PHE A 251 3.96 14.45 -5.27
C PHE A 251 5.41 14.08 -5.01
N ASP A 252 6.34 14.87 -5.51
CA ASP A 252 7.75 14.77 -5.20
C ASP A 252 8.09 15.73 -4.06
N ARG A 253 8.78 15.25 -3.03
CA ARG A 253 9.18 16.06 -1.87
C ARG A 253 9.87 17.37 -2.25
N GLU A 254 10.71 17.35 -3.27
CA GLU A 254 11.42 18.52 -3.77
C GLU A 254 10.49 19.63 -4.28
N ASN A 255 9.29 19.27 -4.77
CA ASN A 255 8.31 20.19 -5.32
C ASN A 255 7.35 20.75 -4.28
N LEU A 256 7.23 20.10 -3.11
CA LEU A 256 6.32 20.49 -2.02
C LEU A 256 6.92 21.55 -1.09
N LYS A 257 8.22 21.78 -1.14
CA LYS A 257 8.95 22.74 -0.28
C LYS A 257 8.93 24.18 -0.80
N LYS A 258 8.14 24.46 -1.80
CA LYS A 258 7.98 25.82 -2.37
C LYS A 258 6.69 26.45 -1.89
#